data_2ba37b0a96a9b9c0b66d9c40fd89bbf0
#
_entry.id   2ba37b0a96a9b9c0b66d9c40fd89bbf0
#
_cell.length_a   1.000
_cell.length_b   1.000
_cell.length_c   1.000
_cell.angle_alpha   90.00
_cell.angle_beta   90.00
_cell.angle_gamma   90.00
#
_symmetry.space_group_name_H-M   'P 1'
#
loop_
_entity.id
_entity.type
_entity.pdbx_description
1 polymer ?
#
loop_
_entity_poly.entity_id
_entity_poly.type
_entity_poly.pdbx_seq_one_letter_code
_entity_poly.pdbx_strand_id
1 'polypeptide(L)'
;MYITAEIIGELEKRYGVPDEVRWQYEMLPRELDMVRRSQKHQRAHDVTLFIIEGEQVVVIKKPMYPPGAYRAPSGGVDPGEAFEAGALREAYEETGLAVALESYLVRARVQFT
;
A
#
# COMPACT_ATOMS: atom_id res chain seq x y z
N MET A 1 -3.56 14.32 -5.47
CA MET A 1 -3.43 12.88 -5.70
C MET A 1 -2.56 12.62 -6.92
N TYR A 2 -1.64 11.73 -6.80
CA TYR A 2 -0.67 11.47 -7.87
C TYR A 2 -0.65 10.02 -8.35
N ILE A 3 -1.60 9.20 -7.93
CA ILE A 3 -1.92 7.96 -8.63
C ILE A 3 -2.95 8.27 -9.70
N THR A 4 -2.54 8.13 -10.95
CA THR A 4 -3.33 8.44 -12.11
C THR A 4 -3.74 7.17 -12.86
N ALA A 5 -4.74 7.28 -13.74
CA ALA A 5 -5.11 6.16 -14.61
C ALA A 5 -3.93 5.70 -15.47
N GLU A 6 -3.02 6.61 -15.81
CA GLU A 6 -1.81 6.31 -16.56
C GLU A 6 -0.86 5.42 -15.79
N ILE A 7 -0.60 5.75 -14.52
CA ILE A 7 0.23 4.94 -13.63
C ILE A 7 -0.37 3.55 -13.45
N ILE A 8 -1.67 3.47 -13.20
CA ILE A 8 -2.39 2.21 -13.05
C ILE A 8 -2.27 1.37 -14.32
N GLY A 9 -2.46 1.97 -15.49
CA GLY A 9 -2.34 1.29 -16.76
C GLY A 9 -0.94 0.72 -17.01
N GLU A 10 0.11 1.44 -16.64
CA GLU A 10 1.48 0.97 -16.75
C GLU A 10 1.77 -0.20 -15.81
N LEU A 11 1.25 -0.15 -14.58
CA LEU A 11 1.38 -1.26 -13.63
C LEU A 11 0.68 -2.51 -14.15
N GLU A 12 -0.51 -2.37 -14.73
CA GLU A 12 -1.24 -3.49 -15.32
C GLU A 12 -0.49 -4.13 -16.50
N LYS A 13 0.14 -3.32 -17.32
CA LYS A 13 0.96 -3.83 -18.44
C LYS A 13 2.16 -4.63 -17.96
N ARG A 14 2.80 -4.20 -16.89
CA ARG A 14 4.02 -4.82 -16.37
C ARG A 14 3.75 -6.02 -15.49
N TYR A 15 2.73 -5.96 -14.67
CA TYR A 15 2.53 -6.91 -13.57
C TYR A 15 1.21 -7.67 -13.63
N GLY A 16 0.36 -7.36 -14.59
CA GLY A 16 -0.93 -8.01 -14.78
C GLY A 16 -2.09 -7.19 -14.25
N VAL A 17 -3.28 -7.54 -14.68
CA VAL A 17 -4.52 -6.88 -14.30
C VAL A 17 -4.95 -7.43 -12.92
N PRO A 18 -5.14 -6.57 -11.92
CA PRO A 18 -5.50 -7.01 -10.57
C PRO A 18 -6.98 -7.33 -10.47
N ASP A 19 -7.34 -8.07 -9.43
CA ASP A 19 -8.72 -8.13 -8.98
C ASP A 19 -9.13 -6.78 -8.40
N GLU A 20 -10.33 -6.34 -8.69
CA GLU A 20 -10.85 -5.09 -8.15
C GLU A 20 -11.84 -5.34 -7.03
N VAL A 21 -11.66 -4.63 -5.93
CA VAL A 21 -12.60 -4.64 -4.81
C VAL A 21 -12.96 -3.21 -4.43
N ARG A 22 -14.18 -3.04 -3.93
CA ARG A 22 -14.67 -1.76 -3.42
C ARG A 22 -15.21 -1.98 -2.04
N TRP A 23 -14.70 -1.22 -1.08
CA TRP A 23 -15.14 -1.27 0.31
C TRP A 23 -15.63 0.09 0.76
N GLN A 24 -16.60 0.06 1.65
CA GLN A 24 -17.15 1.26 2.27
C GLN A 24 -17.16 1.03 3.77
N TYR A 25 -16.58 1.98 4.52
CA TYR A 25 -16.49 1.91 5.96
C TYR A 25 -17.11 3.14 6.60
N GLU A 26 -17.96 2.93 7.60
CA GLU A 26 -18.42 3.97 8.48
C GLU A 26 -17.40 4.16 9.59
N MET A 27 -17.03 5.40 9.86
CA MET A 27 -16.03 5.73 10.85
C MET A 27 -16.56 6.75 11.84
N LEU A 28 -16.04 6.71 13.06
CA LEU A 28 -16.24 7.78 14.02
C LEU A 28 -15.55 9.05 13.53
N PRO A 29 -16.07 10.26 13.89
CA PRO A 29 -15.48 11.52 13.39
C PRO A 29 -13.98 11.64 13.61
N ARG A 30 -13.45 11.19 14.75
CA ARG A 30 -12.02 11.23 15.03
C ARG A 30 -11.20 10.28 14.14
N GLU A 31 -11.77 9.13 13.79
CA GLU A 31 -11.11 8.18 12.90
C GLU A 31 -11.07 8.72 11.49
N LEU A 32 -12.16 9.34 11.04
CA LEU A 32 -12.24 10.00 9.75
C LEU A 32 -11.23 11.15 9.65
N ASP A 33 -11.04 11.89 10.73
CA ASP A 33 -10.03 12.93 10.85
C ASP A 33 -8.62 12.38 10.68
N MET A 34 -8.33 11.23 11.29
CA MET A 34 -7.04 10.55 11.15
C MET A 34 -6.77 10.16 9.69
N VAL A 35 -7.77 9.64 9.01
CA VAL A 35 -7.66 9.28 7.59
C VAL A 35 -7.36 10.54 6.76
N ARG A 36 -8.08 11.63 6.99
CA ARG A 36 -7.85 12.90 6.30
C ARG A 36 -6.45 13.43 6.52
N ARG A 37 -5.93 13.33 7.74
CA ARG A 37 -4.55 13.76 8.04
C ARG A 37 -3.51 12.88 7.37
N SER A 38 -3.80 11.60 7.16
CA SER A 38 -2.88 10.70 6.47
C SER A 38 -2.76 10.99 4.97
N GLN A 39 -3.71 11.73 4.40
CA GLN A 39 -3.72 12.12 2.99
C GLN A 39 -2.91 13.40 2.72
N LYS A 40 -1.76 13.53 3.38
CA LYS A 40 -0.85 14.67 3.19
C LYS A 40 -0.35 14.74 1.76
N HIS A 41 -0.12 15.96 1.25
CA HIS A 41 0.39 16.19 -0.09
C HIS A 41 -0.47 15.55 -1.18
N GLN A 42 -1.79 15.54 -0.98
CA GLN A 42 -2.77 14.92 -1.89
C GLN A 42 -2.60 13.41 -2.03
N ARG A 43 -1.90 12.78 -1.13
CA ARG A 43 -1.73 11.33 -1.12
C ARG A 43 -3.02 10.67 -0.64
N ALA A 44 -3.67 9.94 -1.52
CA ALA A 44 -4.92 9.24 -1.25
C ALA A 44 -4.82 7.75 -1.59
N HIS A 45 -3.62 7.18 -1.44
CA HIS A 45 -3.37 5.78 -1.76
C HIS A 45 -2.41 5.16 -0.75
N ASP A 46 -2.43 3.86 -0.71
CA ASP A 46 -1.48 3.06 0.05
C ASP A 46 -1.08 1.84 -0.77
N VAL A 47 0.15 1.39 -0.61
CA VAL A 47 0.68 0.21 -1.29
C VAL A 47 0.95 -0.84 -0.23
N THR A 48 0.28 -1.98 -0.34
CA THR A 48 0.52 -3.13 0.53
C THR A 48 1.30 -4.17 -0.26
N LEU A 49 2.38 -4.65 0.33
CA LEU A 49 3.30 -5.57 -0.32
C LEU A 49 3.21 -6.96 0.31
N PHE A 50 3.00 -7.97 -0.52
CA PHE A 50 3.11 -9.36 -0.11
C PHE A 50 4.47 -9.87 -0.59
N ILE A 51 5.44 -9.88 0.33
CA ILE A 51 6.82 -10.28 0.04
C ILE A 51 6.95 -11.76 0.33
N ILE A 52 7.28 -12.52 -0.70
CA ILE A 52 7.37 -13.97 -0.64
C ILE A 52 8.85 -14.38 -0.65
N GLU A 53 9.23 -15.20 0.30
CA GLU A 53 10.55 -15.84 0.33
C GLU A 53 10.34 -17.35 0.50
N GLY A 54 10.55 -18.11 -0.58
CA GLY A 54 10.22 -19.53 -0.58
C GLY A 54 8.72 -19.74 -0.37
N GLU A 55 8.36 -20.44 0.69
CA GLU A 55 6.97 -20.69 1.08
C GLU A 55 6.49 -19.76 2.20
N GLN A 56 7.28 -18.73 2.52
CA GLN A 56 7.00 -17.82 3.62
C GLN A 56 6.61 -16.44 3.13
N VAL A 57 5.75 -15.78 3.88
CA VAL A 57 5.35 -14.39 3.65
C VAL A 57 5.98 -13.53 4.73
N VAL A 58 6.63 -12.44 4.33
CA VAL A 58 7.24 -11.50 5.27
C VAL A 58 6.17 -10.62 5.89
N VAL A 59 6.12 -10.59 7.20
CA VAL A 59 5.23 -9.70 7.96
C VAL A 59 6.04 -8.84 8.92
N ILE A 60 5.47 -7.71 9.30
CA ILE A 60 6.12 -6.77 10.23
C ILE A 60 5.33 -6.67 11.53
N LYS A 61 6.04 -6.24 12.57
CA LYS A 61 5.48 -5.95 13.87
C LYS A 61 6.02 -4.60 14.32
N LYS A 62 5.14 -3.73 14.78
CA LYS A 62 5.51 -2.42 15.35
C LYS A 62 5.11 -2.35 16.81
N PRO A 63 5.79 -1.51 17.63
CA PRO A 63 5.49 -1.42 19.07
C PRO A 63 4.04 -1.07 19.40
N MET A 64 3.35 -0.30 18.53
CA MET A 64 1.96 0.08 18.75
C MET A 64 0.97 -1.04 18.44
N TYR A 65 1.40 -2.14 17.83
CA TYR A 65 0.48 -3.23 17.52
C TYR A 65 0.17 -4.04 18.78
N PRO A 66 -1.06 -4.56 18.89
CA PRO A 66 -1.39 -5.49 19.98
C PRO A 66 -0.47 -6.73 19.94
N PRO A 67 -0.21 -7.37 21.09
CA PRO A 67 0.59 -8.59 21.13
C PRO A 67 0.03 -9.66 20.18
N GLY A 68 0.92 -10.27 19.39
CA GLY A 68 0.55 -11.29 18.42
C GLY A 68 -0.02 -10.74 17.10
N ALA A 69 -0.12 -9.42 16.95
CA ALA A 69 -0.58 -8.82 15.69
C ALA A 69 0.58 -8.53 14.76
N TYR A 70 0.46 -8.97 13.52
CA TYR A 70 1.43 -8.76 12.45
C TYR A 70 0.71 -8.21 11.23
N ARG A 71 1.43 -7.48 10.39
CA ARG A 71 0.86 -6.91 9.16
C ARG A 71 1.83 -7.07 8.00
N ALA A 72 1.28 -7.11 6.79
CA ALA A 72 2.08 -6.97 5.58
C ALA A 72 2.68 -5.57 5.52
N PRO A 73 3.92 -5.40 5.03
CA PRO A 73 4.51 -4.07 4.85
C PRO A 73 3.65 -3.21 3.94
N SER A 74 3.47 -1.94 4.29
CA SER A 74 2.71 -1.00 3.48
C SER A 74 3.26 0.40 3.63
N GLY A 75 2.96 1.25 2.67
CA GLY A 75 3.33 2.65 2.71
C GLY A 75 2.85 3.39 1.48
N GLY A 76 3.15 4.67 1.41
CA GLY A 76 2.77 5.51 0.30
C GLY A 76 3.96 5.89 -0.57
N VAL A 77 3.69 6.19 -1.81
CA VAL A 77 4.67 6.73 -2.74
C VAL A 77 4.64 8.25 -2.64
N ASP A 78 5.80 8.87 -2.51
CA ASP A 78 5.92 10.32 -2.36
C ASP A 78 5.70 11.05 -3.69
N PRO A 79 5.23 12.30 -3.66
CA PRO A 79 5.10 13.11 -4.85
C PRO A 79 6.44 13.23 -5.59
N GLY A 80 6.40 13.04 -6.92
CA GLY A 80 7.61 13.09 -7.75
C GLY A 80 8.44 11.82 -7.78
N GLU A 81 8.12 10.85 -6.91
CA GLU A 81 8.77 9.55 -6.90
C GLU A 81 8.08 8.61 -7.90
N ALA A 82 8.85 7.85 -8.68
CA ALA A 82 8.28 6.82 -9.53
C ALA A 82 7.61 5.75 -8.66
N PHE A 83 6.45 5.26 -9.08
CA PHE A 83 5.64 4.34 -8.27
C PHE A 83 6.43 3.10 -7.83
N GLU A 84 7.11 2.45 -8.78
CA GLU A 84 7.90 1.25 -8.48
C GLU A 84 9.04 1.54 -7.51
N ALA A 85 9.75 2.64 -7.72
CA ALA A 85 10.84 3.04 -6.83
C ALA A 85 10.34 3.30 -5.42
N GLY A 86 9.18 3.95 -5.30
CA GLY A 86 8.55 4.19 -4.00
C GLY A 86 8.14 2.91 -3.29
N ALA A 87 7.54 1.96 -4.03
CA ALA A 87 7.16 0.67 -3.47
C ALA A 87 8.39 -0.11 -2.97
N LEU A 88 9.48 -0.13 -3.75
CA LEU A 88 10.71 -0.80 -3.37
C LEU A 88 11.40 -0.12 -2.17
N ARG A 89 11.35 1.20 -2.11
CA ARG A 89 11.86 1.98 -0.98
C ARG A 89 11.09 1.63 0.31
N GLU A 90 9.77 1.60 0.24
CA GLU A 90 8.93 1.23 1.39
C GLU A 90 9.21 -0.20 1.87
N ALA A 91 9.41 -1.14 0.95
CA ALA A 91 9.79 -2.50 1.32
C ALA A 91 11.09 -2.52 2.10
N TYR A 92 12.10 -1.80 1.63
CA TYR A 92 13.41 -1.72 2.29
C TYR A 92 13.31 -1.04 3.65
N GLU A 93 12.61 0.07 3.76
CA GLU A 93 12.45 0.80 5.03
C GLU A 93 11.73 -0.05 6.09
N GLU A 94 10.72 -0.83 5.68
CA GLU A 94 9.92 -1.62 6.61
C GLU A 94 10.57 -2.97 6.96
N THR A 95 11.34 -3.56 6.07
CA THR A 95 11.84 -4.93 6.25
C THR A 95 13.36 -5.07 6.19
N GLY A 96 14.07 -4.09 5.64
CA GLY A 96 15.50 -4.20 5.35
C GLY A 96 15.82 -5.06 4.14
N LEU A 97 14.82 -5.52 3.40
CA LEU A 97 15.00 -6.42 2.26
C LEU A 97 14.95 -5.66 0.93
N ALA A 98 15.83 -6.05 0.02
CA ALA A 98 15.75 -5.64 -1.37
C ALA A 98 14.88 -6.66 -2.12
N VAL A 99 13.81 -6.20 -2.74
CA VAL A 99 12.81 -7.05 -3.39
C VAL A 99 12.59 -6.62 -4.83
N ALA A 100 11.93 -7.48 -5.61
CA ALA A 100 11.49 -7.16 -6.97
C ALA A 100 9.96 -7.30 -7.03
N LEU A 101 9.31 -6.40 -7.75
CA LEU A 101 7.87 -6.48 -7.97
C LEU A 101 7.58 -7.52 -9.05
N GLU A 102 6.64 -8.42 -8.79
CA GLU A 102 6.28 -9.50 -9.71
C GLU A 102 4.87 -9.38 -10.26
N SER A 103 3.90 -9.13 -9.39
CA SER A 103 2.48 -9.19 -9.77
C SER A 103 1.68 -8.10 -9.10
N TYR A 104 0.71 -7.57 -9.84
CA TYR A 104 -0.30 -6.65 -9.34
C TYR A 104 -1.55 -7.47 -8.99
N LEU A 105 -1.80 -7.67 -7.70
CA LEU A 105 -2.78 -8.65 -7.24
C LEU A 105 -4.18 -8.07 -7.05
N VAL A 106 -4.29 -6.94 -6.36
CA VAL A 106 -5.57 -6.36 -5.97
C VAL A 106 -5.51 -4.84 -6.06
N ARG A 107 -6.56 -4.25 -6.62
CA ARG A 107 -6.81 -2.81 -6.53
C ARG A 107 -8.06 -2.60 -5.69
N ALA A 108 -7.88 -2.03 -4.52
CA ALA A 108 -8.97 -1.73 -3.61
C ALA A 108 -9.33 -0.25 -3.66
N ARG A 109 -10.61 0.04 -3.83
CA ARG A 109 -11.16 1.38 -3.65
C ARG A 109 -11.91 1.39 -2.33
N VAL A 110 -11.46 2.23 -1.41
CA VAL A 110 -12.02 2.30 -0.07
C VAL A 110 -12.60 3.68 0.17
N GLN A 111 -13.87 3.71 0.55
CA GLN A 111 -14.56 4.94 0.89
C GLN A 111 -14.83 4.95 2.39
N PHE A 112 -14.38 6.00 3.04
CA PHE A 112 -14.62 6.23 4.47
C PHE A 112 -15.68 7.30 4.64
N THR A 113 -16.67 7.02 5.45
CA THR A 113 -17.78 7.95 5.71
C THR A 113 -18.04 8.16 7.20
#